data_3bc577ca3ee10efec85e17420a071d3d
#
_entry.id   3bc577ca3ee10efec85e17420a071d3d
#
_cell.length_a   1.000
_cell.length_b   1.000
_cell.length_c   1.000
_cell.angle_alpha   90.00
_cell.angle_beta   90.00
_cell.angle_gamma   90.00
#
_symmetry.space_group_name_H-M   'P 1'
#
loop_
_entity.id
_entity.type
_entity.pdbx_description
1 polymer ?
#
loop_
_entity_poly.entity_id
_entity_poly.type
_entity_poly.pdbx_seq_one_letter_code
_entity_poly.pdbx_strand_id
1 'polypeptide(L)'
;MGIKYQNIHLLPMYQEKIAFGSKGFPWNSEFCKRDVDYSKGICPVAESLQDETFLAFSISQFDLENSDIDLIIIAFQKVWSNLDLLK
;
A
#
# COMPACT_ATOMS: atom_id res chain seq x y z
N MET A 1 13.67 1.94 6.13
CA MET A 1 13.02 1.46 4.91
C MET A 1 11.54 1.20 5.14
N GLY A 2 10.69 1.69 4.31
CA GLY A 2 9.26 1.49 4.41
C GLY A 2 8.80 0.18 3.76
N ILE A 3 7.70 -0.39 4.25
CA ILE A 3 6.99 -1.49 3.62
C ILE A 3 5.90 -0.90 2.74
N LYS A 4 5.93 -1.23 1.45
CA LYS A 4 4.90 -0.79 0.52
C LYS A 4 3.99 -1.95 0.15
N TYR A 5 2.70 -1.73 0.37
CA TYR A 5 1.66 -2.60 -0.19
C TYR A 5 1.21 -1.99 -1.51
N GLN A 6 0.92 -2.82 -2.48
CA GLN A 6 0.33 -2.33 -3.72
C GLN A 6 -1.12 -1.91 -3.50
N ASN A 7 -1.59 -0.92 -4.25
CA ASN A 7 -3.01 -0.58 -4.28
C ASN A 7 -3.81 -1.80 -4.74
N ILE A 8 -4.83 -2.17 -3.99
CA ILE A 8 -5.59 -3.41 -4.19
C ILE A 8 -6.18 -3.48 -5.60
N HIS A 9 -6.75 -2.39 -6.08
CA HIS A 9 -7.37 -2.34 -7.42
C HIS A 9 -6.36 -2.53 -8.55
N LEU A 10 -5.06 -2.30 -8.30
CA LEU A 10 -4.00 -2.45 -9.30
C LEU A 10 -3.32 -3.83 -9.24
N LEU A 11 -3.72 -4.71 -8.33
CA LEU A 11 -3.19 -6.07 -8.28
C LEU A 11 -3.57 -6.85 -9.56
N PRO A 12 -2.68 -7.73 -10.04
CA PRO A 12 -2.92 -8.49 -11.28
C PRO A 12 -4.27 -9.21 -11.29
N MET A 13 -4.69 -9.76 -10.16
CA MET A 13 -5.96 -10.46 -10.03
C MET A 13 -7.15 -9.59 -10.46
N TYR A 14 -7.13 -8.31 -10.08
CA TYR A 14 -8.21 -7.38 -10.43
C TYR A 14 -8.04 -6.83 -11.86
N GLN A 15 -6.81 -6.56 -12.27
CA GLN A 15 -6.53 -6.08 -13.63
C GLN A 15 -6.93 -7.09 -14.68
N GLU A 16 -6.66 -8.36 -14.44
CA GLU A 16 -6.99 -9.45 -15.34
C GLU A 16 -8.38 -10.02 -15.11
N LYS A 17 -9.02 -9.64 -14.00
CA LYS A 17 -10.34 -10.15 -13.58
C LYS A 17 -10.38 -11.68 -13.54
N ILE A 18 -9.35 -12.26 -12.91
CA ILE A 18 -9.22 -13.70 -12.70
C ILE A 18 -8.95 -13.96 -11.22
N ALA A 19 -9.92 -14.52 -10.51
CA ALA A 19 -9.77 -14.89 -9.10
C ALA A 19 -9.76 -16.39 -8.90
N PHE A 20 -10.77 -17.08 -9.43
CA PHE A 20 -10.92 -18.51 -9.29
C PHE A 20 -11.00 -19.15 -10.68
N GLY A 21 -10.04 -20.02 -10.98
CA GLY A 21 -9.94 -20.63 -12.31
C GLY A 21 -9.44 -19.63 -13.36
N SER A 22 -9.62 -19.98 -14.62
CA SER A 22 -9.09 -19.20 -15.75
C SER A 22 -10.15 -18.48 -16.58
N LYS A 23 -11.42 -18.55 -16.17
CA LYS A 23 -12.55 -18.06 -16.98
C LYS A 23 -13.11 -16.72 -16.51
N GLY A 24 -12.44 -16.05 -15.57
CA GLY A 24 -12.85 -14.73 -15.13
C GLY A 24 -13.89 -14.69 -14.01
N PHE A 25 -14.09 -15.80 -13.30
CA PHE A 25 -14.98 -15.79 -12.14
C PHE A 25 -14.34 -15.02 -10.98
N PRO A 26 -15.08 -14.19 -10.21
CA PRO A 26 -16.54 -13.99 -10.24
C PRO A 26 -17.06 -12.90 -11.20
N TRP A 27 -16.19 -12.15 -11.87
CA TRP A 27 -16.61 -10.98 -12.66
C TRP A 27 -17.52 -11.32 -13.83
N ASN A 28 -17.35 -12.47 -14.44
CA ASN A 28 -18.17 -12.93 -15.56
C ASN A 28 -19.33 -13.83 -15.14
N SER A 29 -19.61 -13.94 -13.84
CA SER A 29 -20.72 -14.76 -13.35
C SER A 29 -22.07 -14.06 -13.51
N GLU A 30 -23.14 -14.83 -13.51
CA GLU A 30 -24.51 -14.30 -13.54
C GLU A 30 -24.85 -13.42 -12.32
N PHE A 31 -24.09 -13.57 -11.24
CA PHE A 31 -24.27 -12.77 -10.02
C PHE A 31 -23.59 -11.41 -10.10
N CYS A 32 -22.63 -11.25 -10.96
CA CYS A 32 -21.91 -9.99 -11.16
C CYS A 32 -22.63 -9.17 -12.24
N LYS A 33 -23.48 -8.25 -11.79
CA LYS A 33 -24.34 -7.46 -12.68
C LYS A 33 -23.73 -6.11 -13.07
N ARG A 34 -22.50 -5.86 -12.69
CA ARG A 34 -21.84 -4.58 -12.89
C ARG A 34 -20.44 -4.79 -13.45
N ASP A 35 -20.08 -4.04 -14.46
CA ASP A 35 -18.70 -3.97 -14.90
C ASP A 35 -17.94 -3.03 -13.98
N VAL A 36 -16.95 -3.57 -13.27
CA VAL A 36 -16.15 -2.81 -12.31
C VAL A 36 -14.84 -2.39 -12.99
N ASP A 37 -14.58 -1.09 -12.94
CA ASP A 37 -13.34 -0.51 -13.47
C ASP A 37 -12.27 -0.53 -12.37
N TYR A 38 -11.11 -1.15 -12.68
CA TYR A 38 -9.95 -1.19 -11.81
C TYR A 38 -8.76 -0.43 -12.41
N SER A 39 -8.98 0.44 -13.38
CA SER A 39 -7.91 1.18 -14.03
C SER A 39 -7.19 2.13 -13.07
N LYS A 40 -5.93 2.41 -13.37
CA LYS A 40 -5.19 3.43 -12.64
C LYS A 40 -5.87 4.80 -12.83
N GLY A 41 -6.02 5.54 -11.73
CA GLY A 41 -6.69 6.84 -11.72
C GLY A 41 -8.06 6.83 -11.06
N ILE A 42 -8.69 5.66 -10.84
CA ILE A 42 -10.01 5.59 -10.20
C ILE A 42 -9.96 5.85 -8.69
N CYS A 43 -8.79 5.65 -8.07
CA CYS A 43 -8.57 5.89 -6.65
C CYS A 43 -7.41 6.86 -6.46
N PRO A 44 -7.56 8.13 -6.84
CA PRO A 44 -6.43 9.05 -6.91
C PRO A 44 -5.76 9.30 -5.56
N VAL A 45 -6.51 9.32 -4.47
CA VAL A 45 -5.94 9.53 -3.13
C VAL A 45 -5.09 8.32 -2.71
N ALA A 46 -5.62 7.10 -2.89
CA ALA A 46 -4.89 5.88 -2.55
C ALA A 46 -3.62 5.73 -3.39
N GLU A 47 -3.70 6.05 -4.66
CA GLU A 47 -2.57 5.99 -5.59
C GLU A 47 -1.49 7.01 -5.23
N SER A 48 -1.88 8.25 -4.93
CA SER A 48 -0.94 9.28 -4.49
C SER A 48 -0.25 8.92 -3.18
N LEU A 49 -1.00 8.38 -2.21
CA LEU A 49 -0.41 7.89 -0.97
C LEU A 49 0.63 6.80 -1.24
N GLN A 50 0.30 5.84 -2.07
CA GLN A 50 1.18 4.72 -2.39
C GLN A 50 2.42 5.15 -3.16
N ASP A 51 2.25 6.02 -4.16
CA ASP A 51 3.31 6.37 -5.09
C ASP A 51 4.23 7.48 -4.56
N GLU A 52 3.71 8.39 -3.75
CA GLU A 52 4.42 9.63 -3.46
C GLU A 52 4.59 9.96 -1.98
N THR A 53 3.55 9.81 -1.17
CA THR A 53 3.51 10.47 0.13
C THR A 53 3.47 9.56 1.35
N PHE A 54 3.13 8.29 1.18
CA PHE A 54 2.97 7.38 2.32
C PHE A 54 4.26 6.66 2.64
N LEU A 55 4.63 6.72 3.93
CA LEU A 55 5.75 5.97 4.48
C LEU A 55 5.25 5.12 5.65
N ALA A 56 5.57 3.84 5.62
CA ALA A 56 5.24 2.93 6.71
C ALA A 56 6.37 1.94 6.95
N PHE A 57 6.46 1.46 8.17
CA PHE A 57 7.33 0.36 8.53
C PHE A 57 6.63 -0.52 9.57
N SER A 58 6.95 -1.81 9.56
CA SER A 58 6.30 -2.78 10.43
C SER A 58 7.08 -2.94 11.73
N ILE A 59 6.38 -2.78 12.84
CA ILE A 59 6.91 -3.04 14.18
C ILE A 59 6.11 -4.10 14.93
N SER A 60 5.04 -4.60 14.35
CA SER A 60 4.10 -5.51 15.01
C SER A 60 4.69 -6.87 15.37
N GLN A 61 5.79 -7.24 14.75
CA GLN A 61 6.48 -8.50 15.01
C GLN A 61 7.50 -8.41 16.16
N PHE A 62 7.68 -7.22 16.73
CA PHE A 62 8.63 -6.98 17.81
C PHE A 62 7.89 -6.61 19.08
N ASP A 63 8.41 -7.08 20.22
CA ASP A 63 7.92 -6.69 21.53
C ASP A 63 8.70 -5.45 21.98
N LEU A 64 8.13 -4.27 21.73
CA LEU A 64 8.79 -2.99 21.96
C LEU A 64 8.39 -2.39 23.30
N GLU A 65 9.39 -1.90 24.03
CA GLU A 65 9.20 -1.08 25.21
C GLU A 65 9.11 0.40 24.86
N ASN A 66 8.70 1.23 25.82
CA ASN A 66 8.62 2.68 25.60
C ASN A 66 9.96 3.29 25.21
N SER A 67 11.07 2.79 25.75
CA SER A 67 12.42 3.24 25.38
C SER A 67 12.74 2.98 23.91
N ASP A 68 12.26 1.86 23.36
CA ASP A 68 12.44 1.54 21.95
C ASP A 68 11.67 2.51 21.05
N ILE A 69 10.45 2.85 21.46
CA ILE A 69 9.64 3.84 20.75
C ILE A 69 10.31 5.22 20.77
N ASP A 70 10.87 5.61 21.90
CA ASP A 70 11.61 6.87 22.01
C ASP A 70 12.81 6.92 21.07
N LEU A 71 13.54 5.82 20.90
CA LEU A 71 14.64 5.71 19.94
C LEU A 71 14.17 5.86 18.51
N ILE A 72 13.02 5.29 18.16
CA ILE A 72 12.42 5.43 16.84
C ILE A 72 12.07 6.90 16.57
N ILE A 73 11.46 7.58 17.55
CA ILE A 73 11.12 9.00 17.44
C ILE A 73 12.39 9.85 17.23
N ILE A 74 13.43 9.59 18.00
CA ILE A 74 14.70 10.29 17.86
C ILE A 74 15.31 10.08 16.47
N ALA A 75 15.23 8.86 15.94
CA ALA A 75 15.72 8.56 14.60
C ALA A 75 14.99 9.36 13.52
N PHE A 76 13.66 9.44 13.60
CA PHE A 76 12.87 10.27 12.68
C PHE A 76 13.24 11.75 12.80
N GLN A 77 13.34 12.27 14.01
CA GLN A 77 13.72 13.66 14.24
C GLN A 77 15.10 13.97 13.67
N LYS A 78 16.06 13.07 13.84
CA LYS A 78 17.41 13.23 13.32
C LYS A 78 17.41 13.32 11.79
N VAL A 79 16.71 12.40 11.13
CA VAL A 79 16.62 12.40 9.66
C VAL A 79 15.90 13.66 9.18
N TRP A 80 14.76 13.99 9.80
CA TRP A 80 13.96 15.14 9.39
C TRP A 80 14.72 16.46 9.50
N SER A 81 15.52 16.59 10.56
CA SER A 81 16.34 17.80 10.78
C SER A 81 17.53 17.90 9.83
N ASN A 82 17.86 16.84 9.11
CA ASN A 82 19.02 16.77 8.24
C ASN A 82 18.65 16.35 6.80
N LEU A 83 17.44 16.65 6.35
CA LEU A 83 16.98 16.28 5.02
C LEU A 83 17.88 16.80 3.91
N ASP A 84 18.48 17.97 4.09
CA ASP A 84 19.36 18.56 3.09
C ASP A 84 20.61 17.73 2.82
N LEU A 85 21.03 16.93 3.80
CA LEU A 85 22.19 16.04 3.64
C LEU A 85 21.86 14.79 2.80
N LEU A 86 20.57 14.53 2.54
CA LEU A 86 20.11 13.39 1.78
C LEU A 86 19.89 13.69 0.29
N LYS A 87 20.06 14.92 -0.10
CA LYS A 87 19.89 15.36 -1.49
C LYS A 87 21.13 15.10 -2.32
#